data_4ea008374533663597655a20328a150a
#
_entry.id   4ea008374533663597655a20328a150a
#
_cell.length_a   1.000
_cell.length_b   1.000
_cell.length_c   1.000
_cell.angle_alpha   90.00
_cell.angle_beta   90.00
_cell.angle_gamma   90.00
#
_symmetry.space_group_name_H-M   'P 1'
#
loop_
_entity.id
_entity.type
_entity.pdbx_description
1 polymer ?
#
loop_
_entity_poly.entity_id
_entity_poly.type
_entity_poly.pdbx_seq_one_letter_code
_entity_poly.pdbx_strand_id
1 'polypeptide(L)'
;TLGYKGRLCVDSRRVHPGGHSAGERPGPAEKAVGFWNQLMTYSEELNRGRSGHFNTLDPALRDFRTFSDGLDDGVEMSIVVRLPPGIEAADLERKMRTWCNGATLSFPGSDPPFRSEKNTPPVRALLRAIRAEGGRPRFKLKTGTSDMNTVGPAWGCPTVAYGPGDSSLDHTPDEHIDVRDFRRGINVLARALETLVG
;
A
#
# COMPACT_ATOMS: atom_id res chain seq x y z
N THR A 1 -13.60 -0.08 8.72
CA THR A 1 -12.17 -0.41 8.54
C THR A 1 -11.35 0.24 9.65
N LEU A 2 -10.44 -0.53 10.25
CA LEU A 2 -9.58 -0.06 11.34
C LEU A 2 -8.17 0.29 10.89
N GLY A 3 -7.75 -0.09 9.71
CA GLY A 3 -6.40 0.20 9.28
C GLY A 3 -6.15 -0.12 7.82
N TYR A 4 -5.11 0.49 7.32
CA TYR A 4 -4.60 0.38 5.97
C TYR A 4 -3.09 0.18 5.99
N LYS A 5 -2.57 -0.61 5.05
CA LYS A 5 -1.12 -0.69 4.85
C LYS A 5 -0.59 0.65 4.37
N GLY A 6 0.69 0.86 4.61
CA GLY A 6 1.40 1.95 3.97
C GLY A 6 1.78 1.62 2.52
N ARG A 7 2.43 2.58 1.88
CA ARG A 7 2.93 2.47 0.51
C ARG A 7 4.28 3.17 0.39
N LEU A 8 5.18 2.57 -0.37
CA LEU A 8 6.38 3.22 -0.87
C LEU A 8 6.44 3.03 -2.39
N CYS A 9 6.53 4.13 -3.13
CA CYS A 9 6.77 4.13 -4.57
C CYS A 9 8.27 4.22 -4.82
N VAL A 10 8.77 3.43 -5.75
CA VAL A 10 10.20 3.36 -6.09
C VAL A 10 10.36 3.33 -7.59
N ASP A 11 11.10 4.28 -8.12
CA ASP A 11 11.55 4.26 -9.50
C ASP A 11 13.05 4.01 -9.53
N SER A 12 13.47 3.09 -10.38
CA SER A 12 14.86 2.73 -10.61
C SER A 12 15.19 2.93 -12.08
N ARG A 13 16.29 3.65 -12.34
CA ARG A 13 16.81 3.83 -13.69
C ARG A 13 18.28 3.45 -13.73
N ARG A 14 18.65 2.68 -14.73
CA ARG A 14 20.05 2.28 -14.98
C ARG A 14 20.36 2.46 -16.45
N VAL A 15 21.52 3.03 -16.72
CA VAL A 15 22.06 3.21 -18.07
C VAL A 15 23.50 2.72 -18.07
N HIS A 16 23.89 2.06 -19.13
CA HIS A 16 25.24 1.61 -19.40
C HIS A 16 25.61 1.87 -20.86
N PRO A 17 26.88 2.16 -21.18
CA PRO A 17 27.32 2.14 -22.55
C PRO A 17 26.95 0.81 -23.21
N GLY A 18 26.41 0.89 -24.42
CA GLY A 18 25.98 -0.28 -25.21
C GLY A 18 27.17 -1.21 -25.43
N GLY A 19 26.90 -2.50 -25.47
CA GLY A 19 27.91 -3.54 -25.62
C GLY A 19 27.39 -4.72 -26.43
N HIS A 20 28.30 -5.56 -26.87
CA HIS A 20 27.92 -6.78 -27.57
C HIS A 20 27.15 -7.71 -26.64
N SER A 21 26.01 -8.24 -27.10
CA SER A 21 25.15 -9.15 -26.32
C SER A 21 25.84 -10.44 -25.85
N ALA A 22 26.99 -10.79 -26.46
CA ALA A 22 27.85 -11.90 -26.03
C ALA A 22 28.94 -11.48 -25.03
N GLY A 23 28.83 -10.26 -24.45
CA GLY A 23 29.79 -9.78 -23.45
C GLY A 23 29.68 -10.54 -22.11
N GLU A 24 30.79 -10.65 -21.38
CA GLU A 24 30.86 -11.40 -20.11
C GLU A 24 30.13 -10.72 -18.93
N ARG A 25 29.70 -9.47 -19.08
CA ARG A 25 29.08 -8.70 -17.97
C ARG A 25 27.57 -8.60 -18.15
N PRO A 26 26.81 -8.80 -17.05
CA PRO A 26 25.36 -8.63 -17.11
C PRO A 26 25.00 -7.21 -17.51
N GLY A 27 24.04 -7.09 -18.42
CA GLY A 27 23.50 -5.83 -18.90
C GLY A 27 22.63 -5.10 -17.88
N PRO A 28 22.05 -3.94 -18.27
CA PRO A 28 21.20 -3.16 -17.38
C PRO A 28 19.99 -3.94 -16.88
N ALA A 29 19.34 -4.70 -17.78
CA ALA A 29 18.13 -5.45 -17.46
C ALA A 29 18.38 -6.57 -16.44
N GLU A 30 19.44 -7.36 -16.61
CA GLU A 30 19.79 -8.43 -15.68
C GLU A 30 20.15 -7.88 -14.28
N LYS A 31 20.80 -6.72 -14.23
CA LYS A 31 21.10 -6.04 -12.96
C LYS A 31 19.82 -5.52 -12.28
N ALA A 32 18.84 -5.03 -13.05
CA ALA A 32 17.55 -4.61 -12.51
C ALA A 32 16.75 -5.81 -11.98
N VAL A 33 16.75 -6.94 -12.69
CA VAL A 33 16.18 -8.21 -12.18
C VAL A 33 16.89 -8.65 -10.90
N GLY A 34 18.20 -8.52 -10.82
CA GLY A 34 18.96 -8.79 -9.58
C GLY A 34 18.51 -7.93 -8.40
N PHE A 35 18.28 -6.63 -8.61
CA PHE A 35 17.73 -5.73 -7.59
C PHE A 35 16.32 -6.14 -7.16
N TRP A 36 15.44 -6.48 -8.12
CA TRP A 36 14.10 -6.99 -7.84
C TRP A 36 14.17 -8.27 -6.99
N ASN A 37 15.00 -9.22 -7.34
CA ASN A 37 15.17 -10.46 -6.60
C ASN A 37 15.66 -10.24 -5.17
N GLN A 38 16.57 -9.28 -4.95
CA GLN A 38 17.01 -8.89 -3.60
C GLN A 38 15.86 -8.33 -2.76
N LEU A 39 15.01 -7.48 -3.36
CA LEU A 39 13.82 -6.95 -2.69
C LEU A 39 12.85 -8.07 -2.34
N MET A 40 12.60 -9.01 -3.24
CA MET A 40 11.74 -10.16 -3.00
C MET A 40 12.27 -11.06 -1.88
N THR A 41 13.55 -11.40 -1.90
CA THR A 41 14.20 -12.18 -0.83
C THR A 41 14.08 -11.49 0.52
N TYR A 42 14.35 -10.19 0.57
CA TYR A 42 14.19 -9.41 1.79
C TYR A 42 12.74 -9.42 2.31
N SER A 43 11.78 -9.26 1.38
CA SER A 43 10.35 -9.33 1.72
C SER A 43 9.97 -10.69 2.29
N GLU A 44 10.41 -11.78 1.68
CA GLU A 44 10.17 -13.16 2.15
C GLU A 44 10.77 -13.39 3.55
N GLU A 45 12.00 -12.96 3.77
CA GLU A 45 12.67 -13.06 5.07
C GLU A 45 11.92 -12.29 6.16
N LEU A 46 11.53 -11.05 5.88
CA LEU A 46 10.80 -10.20 6.81
C LEU A 46 9.41 -10.76 7.11
N ASN A 47 8.79 -11.42 6.14
CA ASN A 47 7.46 -12.00 6.27
C ASN A 47 7.45 -13.36 7.01
N ARG A 48 8.60 -13.98 7.27
CA ARG A 48 8.68 -15.24 8.01
C ARG A 48 8.04 -15.10 9.38
N GLY A 49 7.08 -15.98 9.70
CA GLY A 49 6.35 -15.96 10.97
C GLY A 49 5.26 -14.89 11.08
N ARG A 50 5.07 -14.05 10.06
CA ARG A 50 3.95 -13.10 10.00
C ARG A 50 2.71 -13.78 9.40
N SER A 51 1.54 -13.46 9.91
CA SER A 51 0.27 -14.00 9.41
C SER A 51 -0.66 -12.88 8.93
N GLY A 52 -1.38 -13.15 7.84
CA GLY A 52 -2.34 -12.24 7.23
C GLY A 52 -1.68 -11.13 6.40
N HIS A 53 -2.22 -10.86 5.22
CA HIS A 53 -1.69 -9.89 4.26
C HIS A 53 -1.51 -8.47 4.78
N PHE A 54 -2.24 -8.09 5.83
CA PHE A 54 -2.06 -6.77 6.45
C PHE A 54 -0.69 -6.63 7.14
N ASN A 55 -0.09 -7.72 7.59
CA ASN A 55 1.15 -7.72 8.36
C ASN A 55 2.39 -8.05 7.52
N THR A 56 2.26 -8.28 6.22
CA THR A 56 3.36 -8.64 5.32
C THR A 56 3.88 -7.43 4.55
N LEU A 57 5.14 -7.43 4.17
CA LEU A 57 5.72 -6.51 3.20
C LEU A 57 5.47 -7.08 1.81
N ASP A 58 4.78 -6.34 0.94
CA ASP A 58 4.40 -6.87 -0.36
C ASP A 58 4.89 -5.95 -1.50
N PRO A 59 6.03 -6.26 -2.13
CA PRO A 59 6.48 -5.60 -3.34
C PRO A 59 5.61 -6.00 -4.55
N ALA A 60 5.37 -5.05 -5.43
CA ALA A 60 4.71 -5.26 -6.71
C ALA A 60 5.44 -4.51 -7.81
N LEU A 61 5.93 -5.23 -8.80
CA LEU A 61 6.52 -4.64 -10.01
C LEU A 61 5.38 -4.08 -10.86
N ARG A 62 5.46 -2.79 -11.17
CA ARG A 62 4.39 -2.05 -11.89
C ARG A 62 4.76 -1.78 -13.34
N ASP A 63 6.02 -1.48 -13.60
CA ASP A 63 6.55 -1.30 -14.94
C ASP A 63 7.99 -1.79 -15.00
N PHE A 64 8.38 -2.32 -16.13
CA PHE A 64 9.74 -2.75 -16.43
C PHE A 64 9.97 -2.56 -17.92
N ARG A 65 10.83 -1.61 -18.28
CA ARG A 65 11.04 -1.22 -19.66
C ARG A 65 12.52 -1.07 -19.96
N THR A 66 12.97 -1.74 -21.01
CA THR A 66 14.31 -1.56 -21.56
C THR A 66 14.26 -0.55 -22.69
N PHE A 67 15.36 0.17 -22.88
CA PHE A 67 15.55 1.10 -24.00
C PHE A 67 17.00 1.07 -24.46
N SER A 68 17.21 1.49 -25.71
CA SER A 68 18.53 1.71 -26.28
C SER A 68 18.45 2.92 -27.24
N ASP A 69 19.47 3.75 -27.25
CA ASP A 69 19.60 4.86 -28.21
C ASP A 69 20.70 4.58 -29.28
N GLY A 70 21.26 3.36 -29.25
CA GLY A 70 22.32 2.92 -30.15
C GLY A 70 23.73 3.16 -29.60
N LEU A 71 23.87 3.95 -28.54
CA LEU A 71 25.13 4.20 -27.82
C LEU A 71 25.04 3.63 -26.40
N ASP A 72 23.92 3.84 -25.75
CA ASP A 72 23.64 3.38 -24.39
C ASP A 72 22.46 2.42 -24.36
N ASP A 73 22.57 1.39 -23.51
CA ASP A 73 21.49 0.50 -23.14
C ASP A 73 20.99 0.84 -21.73
N GLY A 74 19.67 0.83 -21.54
CA GLY A 74 19.09 1.19 -20.27
C GLY A 74 17.87 0.37 -19.88
N VAL A 75 17.49 0.52 -18.62
CA VAL A 75 16.27 -0.06 -18.04
C VAL A 75 15.66 0.92 -17.05
N GLU A 76 14.36 1.02 -17.10
CA GLU A 76 13.52 1.70 -16.12
C GLU A 76 12.60 0.68 -15.46
N MET A 77 12.43 0.81 -14.15
CA MET A 77 11.60 -0.09 -13.36
C MET A 77 10.86 0.70 -12.30
N SER A 78 9.53 0.53 -12.23
CA SER A 78 8.68 1.11 -11.19
C SER A 78 8.12 0.02 -10.29
N ILE A 79 8.29 0.21 -8.98
CA ILE A 79 7.85 -0.73 -7.94
C ILE A 79 6.95 0.01 -6.96
N VAL A 80 5.90 -0.66 -6.49
CA VAL A 80 5.11 -0.23 -5.35
C VAL A 80 5.26 -1.27 -4.24
N VAL A 81 5.69 -0.85 -3.06
CA VAL A 81 5.82 -1.72 -1.89
C VAL A 81 4.71 -1.39 -0.90
N ARG A 82 3.90 -2.37 -0.52
CA ARG A 82 2.91 -2.24 0.55
C ARG A 82 3.57 -2.48 1.90
N LEU A 83 3.53 -1.46 2.75
CA LEU A 83 4.21 -1.45 4.05
C LEU A 83 3.26 -1.92 5.16
N PRO A 84 3.62 -2.97 5.93
CA PRO A 84 2.87 -3.33 7.12
C PRO A 84 3.19 -2.37 8.27
N PRO A 85 2.36 -2.34 9.35
CA PRO A 85 2.69 -1.62 10.57
C PRO A 85 4.06 -2.04 11.12
N GLY A 86 4.82 -1.04 11.59
CA GLY A 86 6.17 -1.23 12.16
C GLY A 86 7.29 -1.28 11.12
N ILE A 87 7.00 -1.03 9.85
CA ILE A 87 8.01 -0.84 8.81
C ILE A 87 7.94 0.59 8.31
N GLU A 88 9.01 1.34 8.55
CA GLU A 88 9.15 2.71 8.10
C GLU A 88 9.67 2.77 6.65
N ALA A 89 9.06 3.64 5.83
CA ALA A 89 9.48 3.84 4.45
C ALA A 89 10.97 4.20 4.35
N ALA A 90 11.43 5.11 5.20
CA ALA A 90 12.82 5.58 5.21
C ALA A 90 13.84 4.45 5.49
N ASP A 91 13.47 3.45 6.30
CA ASP A 91 14.35 2.31 6.58
C ASP A 91 14.49 1.41 5.36
N LEU A 92 13.36 1.17 4.68
CA LEU A 92 13.37 0.41 3.44
C LEU A 92 14.13 1.13 2.32
N GLU A 93 13.93 2.45 2.18
CA GLU A 93 14.69 3.27 1.23
C GLU A 93 16.21 3.16 1.46
N ARG A 94 16.66 3.31 2.72
CA ARG A 94 18.09 3.15 3.05
C ARG A 94 18.59 1.76 2.65
N LYS A 95 17.81 0.73 2.93
CA LYS A 95 18.16 -0.64 2.56
C LYS A 95 18.24 -0.81 1.04
N MET A 96 17.27 -0.32 0.28
CA MET A 96 17.26 -0.41 -1.18
C MET A 96 18.44 0.33 -1.81
N ARG A 97 18.85 1.46 -1.26
CA ARG A 97 20.03 2.19 -1.72
C ARG A 97 21.32 1.36 -1.58
N THR A 98 21.41 0.44 -0.62
CA THR A 98 22.59 -0.47 -0.52
C THR A 98 22.60 -1.52 -1.62
N TRP A 99 21.47 -1.79 -2.28
CA TRP A 99 21.33 -2.80 -3.32
C TRP A 99 21.37 -2.23 -4.74
N CYS A 100 21.24 -0.91 -4.88
CA CYS A 100 21.05 -0.28 -6.19
C CYS A 100 22.25 -0.48 -7.17
N ASN A 101 23.44 -0.76 -6.66
CA ASN A 101 24.63 -1.14 -7.44
C ASN A 101 24.82 -0.29 -8.72
N GLY A 102 24.80 1.03 -8.57
CA GLY A 102 24.96 1.99 -9.67
C GLY A 102 23.67 2.36 -10.43
N ALA A 103 22.48 1.91 -9.99
CA ALA A 103 21.22 2.49 -10.48
C ALA A 103 20.91 3.79 -9.74
N THR A 104 20.22 4.71 -10.42
CA THR A 104 19.58 5.85 -9.78
C THR A 104 18.25 5.41 -9.21
N LEU A 105 18.04 5.61 -7.91
CA LEU A 105 16.75 5.36 -7.24
C LEU A 105 16.09 6.70 -6.88
N SER A 106 14.81 6.82 -7.20
CA SER A 106 13.93 7.87 -6.69
C SER A 106 12.73 7.27 -5.96
N PHE A 107 12.19 8.02 -5.02
CA PHE A 107 11.08 7.61 -4.16
C PHE A 107 9.99 8.68 -4.25
N PRO A 108 9.16 8.66 -5.31
CA PRO A 108 8.23 9.74 -5.61
C PRO A 108 7.06 9.86 -4.64
N GLY A 109 6.87 8.90 -3.75
CA GLY A 109 5.81 8.97 -2.75
C GLY A 109 5.83 7.84 -1.75
N SER A 110 5.43 8.18 -0.51
CA SER A 110 5.20 7.20 0.55
C SER A 110 4.02 7.61 1.42
N ASP A 111 3.30 6.62 1.89
CA ASP A 111 2.25 6.77 2.90
C ASP A 111 2.59 5.84 4.07
N PRO A 112 2.56 6.31 5.33
CA PRO A 112 2.82 5.44 6.47
C PRO A 112 1.67 4.43 6.65
N PRO A 113 1.90 3.23 7.18
CA PRO A 113 0.81 2.35 7.59
C PRO A 113 0.05 2.96 8.77
N PHE A 114 -1.26 2.76 8.80
CA PHE A 114 -2.09 3.25 9.90
C PHE A 114 -3.01 2.17 10.43
N ARG A 115 -3.11 2.09 11.75
CA ARG A 115 -4.04 1.18 12.43
C ARG A 115 -4.60 1.83 13.68
N SER A 116 -5.93 1.96 13.71
CA SER A 116 -6.69 2.45 14.85
C SER A 116 -7.01 1.34 15.86
N GLU A 117 -7.24 1.74 17.10
CA GLU A 117 -7.71 0.83 18.15
C GLU A 117 -9.19 0.48 17.97
N LYS A 118 -9.58 -0.72 18.43
CA LYS A 118 -10.95 -1.21 18.33
C LYS A 118 -11.92 -0.53 19.32
N ASN A 119 -11.42 0.03 20.41
CA ASN A 119 -12.25 0.57 21.49
C ASN A 119 -12.10 2.09 21.63
N THR A 120 -12.51 2.81 20.60
CA THR A 120 -12.52 4.27 20.57
C THR A 120 -13.95 4.81 20.48
N PRO A 121 -14.21 6.06 20.86
CA PRO A 121 -15.56 6.65 20.76
C PRO A 121 -16.18 6.51 19.37
N PRO A 122 -15.52 6.89 18.25
CA PRO A 122 -16.11 6.74 16.92
C PRO A 122 -16.37 5.29 16.53
N VAL A 123 -15.51 4.35 16.92
CA VAL A 123 -15.74 2.92 16.68
C VAL A 123 -16.99 2.44 17.42
N ARG A 124 -17.15 2.79 18.70
CA ARG A 124 -18.33 2.39 19.49
C ARG A 124 -19.62 2.98 18.93
N ALA A 125 -19.60 4.26 18.51
CA ALA A 125 -20.73 4.92 17.89
C ALA A 125 -21.15 4.19 16.60
N LEU A 126 -20.24 3.91 15.71
CA LEU A 126 -20.50 3.17 14.48
C LEU A 126 -21.02 1.73 14.74
N LEU A 127 -20.44 1.00 15.69
CA LEU A 127 -20.91 -0.35 16.02
C LEU A 127 -22.35 -0.35 16.52
N ARG A 128 -22.74 0.66 17.32
CA ARG A 128 -24.13 0.83 17.79
C ARG A 128 -25.07 1.17 16.62
N ALA A 129 -24.69 2.17 15.82
CA ALA A 129 -25.46 2.62 14.67
C ALA A 129 -25.69 1.50 13.64
N ILE A 130 -24.65 0.72 13.30
CA ILE A 130 -24.78 -0.42 12.36
C ILE A 130 -25.77 -1.44 12.89
N ARG A 131 -25.75 -1.76 14.20
CA ARG A 131 -26.71 -2.71 14.80
C ARG A 131 -28.13 -2.15 14.80
N ALA A 132 -28.30 -0.85 15.08
CA ALA A 132 -29.59 -0.19 15.07
C ALA A 132 -30.25 -0.20 13.67
N GLU A 133 -29.45 -0.16 12.59
CA GLU A 133 -29.88 -0.30 11.20
C GLU A 133 -29.94 -1.78 10.73
N GLY A 134 -29.97 -2.75 11.67
CA GLY A 134 -30.11 -4.18 11.38
C GLY A 134 -28.84 -4.85 10.83
N GLY A 135 -27.71 -4.14 10.80
CA GLY A 135 -26.45 -4.66 10.30
C GLY A 135 -25.67 -5.49 11.32
N ARG A 136 -24.76 -6.31 10.83
CA ARG A 136 -23.79 -7.08 11.64
C ARG A 136 -22.39 -6.49 11.46
N PRO A 137 -21.91 -5.67 12.40
CA PRO A 137 -20.62 -5.00 12.22
C PRO A 137 -19.45 -5.99 12.24
N ARG A 138 -18.49 -5.77 11.34
CA ARG A 138 -17.23 -6.51 11.27
C ARG A 138 -16.07 -5.55 11.13
N PHE A 139 -14.95 -5.87 11.77
CA PHE A 139 -13.73 -5.11 11.57
C PHE A 139 -13.00 -5.59 10.31
N LYS A 140 -12.51 -4.63 9.53
CA LYS A 140 -11.68 -4.89 8.35
C LYS A 140 -10.33 -4.21 8.54
N LEU A 141 -9.27 -4.86 8.03
CA LEU A 141 -7.95 -4.29 7.78
C LEU A 141 -7.72 -4.41 6.26
N LYS A 142 -7.29 -3.32 5.64
CA LYS A 142 -7.14 -3.24 4.19
C LYS A 142 -5.66 -3.21 3.80
N THR A 143 -5.33 -3.81 2.68
CA THR A 143 -3.97 -3.86 2.14
C THR A 143 -3.64 -2.67 1.23
N GLY A 144 -4.64 -1.89 0.84
CA GLY A 144 -4.49 -0.61 0.15
C GLY A 144 -4.12 0.54 1.10
N THR A 145 -4.06 1.75 0.56
CA THR A 145 -3.96 3.03 1.29
C THR A 145 -5.30 3.77 1.24
N SER A 146 -5.51 4.71 2.15
CA SER A 146 -6.64 5.63 2.17
C SER A 146 -6.22 6.92 2.88
N ASP A 147 -7.12 7.89 2.94
CA ASP A 147 -6.91 9.14 3.70
C ASP A 147 -6.58 8.90 5.17
N MET A 148 -6.98 7.74 5.74
CA MET A 148 -6.57 7.37 7.11
C MET A 148 -5.05 7.32 7.32
N ASN A 149 -4.29 6.99 6.27
CA ASN A 149 -2.83 6.96 6.33
C ASN A 149 -2.23 8.35 6.54
N THR A 150 -2.92 9.38 6.05
CA THR A 150 -2.52 10.78 6.19
C THR A 150 -3.14 11.45 7.41
N VAL A 151 -4.48 11.38 7.53
CA VAL A 151 -5.18 12.13 8.58
C VAL A 151 -5.01 11.51 9.96
N GLY A 152 -4.90 10.19 10.05
CA GLY A 152 -4.73 9.50 11.34
C GLY A 152 -3.50 9.96 12.11
N PRO A 153 -2.29 9.90 11.53
CA PRO A 153 -1.07 10.42 12.16
C PRO A 153 -1.11 11.94 12.37
N ALA A 154 -1.64 12.71 11.38
CA ALA A 154 -1.62 14.17 11.43
C ALA A 154 -2.54 14.75 12.52
N TRP A 155 -3.71 14.17 12.71
CA TRP A 155 -4.66 14.67 13.71
C TRP A 155 -4.44 14.08 15.11
N GLY A 156 -3.76 12.93 15.22
CA GLY A 156 -3.50 12.27 16.51
C GLY A 156 -4.76 11.89 17.29
N CYS A 157 -5.91 11.82 16.62
CA CYS A 157 -7.19 11.48 17.23
C CYS A 157 -7.69 10.09 16.74
N PRO A 158 -8.61 9.46 17.48
CA PRO A 158 -9.22 8.21 17.08
C PRO A 158 -9.90 8.31 15.71
N THR A 159 -9.44 7.53 14.75
CA THR A 159 -9.89 7.57 13.36
C THR A 159 -10.38 6.19 12.91
N VAL A 160 -11.49 6.14 12.18
CA VAL A 160 -12.06 4.91 11.63
C VAL A 160 -12.72 5.20 10.27
N ALA A 161 -12.53 4.34 9.29
CA ALA A 161 -13.24 4.46 8.03
C ALA A 161 -14.49 3.58 8.01
N TYR A 162 -15.59 4.17 7.55
CA TYR A 162 -16.86 3.51 7.29
C TYR A 162 -17.42 3.97 5.94
N GLY A 163 -17.96 3.05 5.20
CA GLY A 163 -18.67 3.31 3.95
C GLY A 163 -19.56 2.13 3.58
N PRO A 164 -20.64 2.37 2.80
CA PRO A 164 -21.47 1.33 2.23
C PRO A 164 -20.77 0.64 1.05
N GLY A 165 -21.35 -0.46 0.56
CA GLY A 165 -20.88 -1.20 -0.59
C GLY A 165 -19.92 -2.35 -0.27
N ASP A 166 -19.63 -3.13 -1.30
CA ASP A 166 -18.68 -4.24 -1.22
C ASP A 166 -17.31 -3.82 -1.75
N SER A 167 -16.39 -3.66 -0.83
CA SER A 167 -15.03 -3.25 -1.16
C SER A 167 -14.18 -4.32 -1.86
N SER A 168 -14.72 -5.51 -2.16
CA SER A 168 -14.06 -6.48 -3.04
C SER A 168 -14.23 -6.11 -4.52
N LEU A 169 -15.18 -5.23 -4.81
CA LEU A 169 -15.45 -4.71 -6.15
C LEU A 169 -14.66 -3.42 -6.45
N ASP A 170 -13.99 -2.82 -5.46
CA ASP A 170 -13.23 -1.58 -5.63
C ASP A 170 -12.25 -1.72 -6.82
N HIS A 171 -12.31 -0.79 -7.78
CA HIS A 171 -11.46 -0.72 -8.99
C HIS A 171 -11.63 -1.90 -9.97
N THR A 172 -12.77 -2.59 -9.93
CA THR A 172 -13.13 -3.60 -10.92
C THR A 172 -14.15 -3.06 -11.94
N PRO A 173 -14.28 -3.67 -13.14
CA PRO A 173 -15.32 -3.28 -14.09
C PRO A 173 -16.76 -3.45 -13.54
N ASP A 174 -16.94 -4.28 -12.52
CA ASP A 174 -18.23 -4.56 -11.88
C ASP A 174 -18.46 -3.70 -10.64
N GLU A 175 -17.65 -2.65 -10.40
CA GLU A 175 -17.81 -1.76 -9.25
C GLU A 175 -19.18 -1.09 -9.27
N HIS A 176 -19.94 -1.33 -8.23
CA HIS A 176 -21.28 -0.77 -8.05
C HIS A 176 -21.66 -0.66 -6.58
N ILE A 177 -22.73 0.09 -6.31
CA ILE A 177 -23.33 0.18 -4.99
C ILE A 177 -24.85 -0.04 -5.08
N ASP A 178 -25.39 -0.88 -4.20
CA ASP A 178 -26.85 -1.00 -4.01
C ASP A 178 -27.36 0.28 -3.34
N VAL A 179 -28.42 0.88 -3.91
CA VAL A 179 -29.04 2.13 -3.39
C VAL A 179 -29.57 1.95 -1.95
N ARG A 180 -30.01 0.75 -1.58
CA ARG A 180 -30.45 0.45 -0.21
C ARG A 180 -29.28 0.47 0.76
N ASP A 181 -28.12 -0.07 0.36
CA ASP A 181 -26.89 -0.02 1.15
C ASP A 181 -26.36 1.40 1.29
N PHE A 182 -26.45 2.18 0.23
CA PHE A 182 -26.09 3.60 0.26
C PHE A 182 -26.96 4.37 1.27
N ARG A 183 -28.29 4.21 1.20
CA ARG A 183 -29.24 4.85 2.16
C ARG A 183 -29.00 4.39 3.60
N ARG A 184 -28.80 3.09 3.81
CA ARG A 184 -28.45 2.56 5.14
C ARG A 184 -27.14 3.15 5.65
N GLY A 185 -26.15 3.34 4.77
CA GLY A 185 -24.88 3.99 5.09
C GLY A 185 -25.07 5.41 5.62
N ILE A 186 -25.95 6.21 5.00
CA ILE A 186 -26.33 7.56 5.47
C ILE A 186 -26.93 7.50 6.87
N ASN A 187 -27.90 6.62 7.10
CA ASN A 187 -28.54 6.49 8.41
C ASN A 187 -27.55 6.08 9.51
N VAL A 188 -26.66 5.14 9.20
CA VAL A 188 -25.61 4.72 10.14
C VAL A 188 -24.69 5.88 10.49
N LEU A 189 -24.24 6.68 9.51
CA LEU A 189 -23.39 7.84 9.76
C LEU A 189 -24.09 8.91 10.57
N ALA A 190 -25.35 9.26 10.24
CA ALA A 190 -26.14 10.22 10.98
C ALA A 190 -26.27 9.83 12.47
N ARG A 191 -26.69 8.59 12.76
CA ARG A 191 -26.80 8.08 14.13
C ARG A 191 -25.46 8.04 14.88
N ALA A 192 -24.39 7.69 14.17
CA ALA A 192 -23.06 7.68 14.80
C ALA A 192 -22.61 9.08 15.16
N LEU A 193 -22.83 10.07 14.30
CA LEU A 193 -22.50 11.48 14.56
C LEU A 193 -23.35 12.04 15.71
N GLU A 194 -24.67 11.83 15.72
CA GLU A 194 -25.55 12.21 16.83
C GLU A 194 -25.04 11.65 18.17
N THR A 195 -24.56 10.42 18.20
CA THR A 195 -23.99 9.80 19.41
C THR A 195 -22.66 10.44 19.86
N LEU A 196 -21.93 11.07 18.95
CA LEU A 196 -20.61 11.66 19.23
C LEU A 196 -20.70 13.14 19.65
N VAL A 197 -21.74 13.86 19.22
CA VAL A 197 -21.88 15.31 19.48
C VAL A 197 -22.95 15.64 20.53
N GLY A 198 -23.83 14.69 20.85
CA GLY A 198 -24.84 14.80 21.91
C GLY A 198 -24.36 14.23 23.20
#